data_6e1aee7e68a210dda0fb93017bfff985
#
_entry.id   6e1aee7e68a210dda0fb93017bfff985
#
_cell.length_a   1.000
_cell.length_b   1.000
_cell.length_c   1.000
_cell.angle_alpha   90.00
_cell.angle_beta   90.00
_cell.angle_gamma   90.00
#
_symmetry.space_group_name_H-M   'P 1'
#
loop_
_entity.id
_entity.type
_entity.pdbx_description
1 polymer ?
#
loop_
_entity_poly.entity_id
_entity_poly.type
_entity_poly.pdbx_seq_one_letter_code
_entity_poly.pdbx_strand_id
1 'polypeptide(L)'
;LDRQARTTLDIDLASADTDRLRLVAAAEPEEQTLDVALDHLQELASLDLGDYFSFVIAKSRELATAPEGGLRCTVECRVGGRRFTNFRLDFGLGDPVVSEPEWVASRNLLAFAGHEPVRIPLLPTEQQIAEKFHAYTLPWHDRANTRSKDLIDLMLLFETQTLDQHVLKEALRATFSHRNTHPLPEHLPPPPDDWSSEFAEMAIRFRLSVSTLAEAYSYLQDIWERWELGVA
;
A
#
# COMPACT_ATOMS: atom_id res chain seq x y z
N LEU A 1 -23.50 7.49 -3.87
CA LEU A 1 -23.29 6.10 -4.32
C LEU A 1 -21.91 5.69 -3.82
N ASP A 2 -21.86 4.86 -2.76
CA ASP A 2 -20.61 4.30 -2.26
C ASP A 2 -19.91 3.51 -3.37
N ARG A 3 -18.86 4.07 -3.95
CA ARG A 3 -17.95 3.31 -4.79
C ARG A 3 -17.26 2.30 -3.88
N GLN A 4 -17.43 1.03 -4.15
CA GLN A 4 -16.74 0.00 -3.37
C GLN A 4 -15.25 0.05 -3.71
N ALA A 5 -14.42 0.26 -2.71
CA ALA A 5 -12.98 0.07 -2.85
C ALA A 5 -12.69 -1.37 -3.32
N ARG A 6 -11.61 -1.53 -4.08
CA ARG A 6 -11.12 -2.85 -4.45
C ARG A 6 -10.77 -3.65 -3.19
N THR A 7 -11.31 -4.86 -3.06
CA THR A 7 -10.93 -5.75 -1.95
C THR A 7 -9.50 -6.23 -2.13
N THR A 8 -8.71 -6.17 -1.07
CA THR A 8 -7.38 -6.78 -1.01
C THR A 8 -7.43 -8.10 -0.23
N LEU A 9 -6.51 -9.00 -0.53
CA LEU A 9 -6.26 -10.24 0.22
C LEU A 9 -5.06 -10.11 1.15
N ASP A 10 -4.37 -9.00 1.06
CA ASP A 10 -3.14 -8.70 1.77
C ASP A 10 -3.35 -7.45 2.63
N ILE A 11 -2.70 -7.40 3.77
CA ILE A 11 -2.58 -6.19 4.59
C ILE A 11 -1.15 -5.69 4.42
N ASP A 12 -1.02 -4.46 3.95
CA ASP A 12 0.27 -3.80 3.82
C ASP A 12 0.47 -2.86 5.01
N LEU A 13 1.54 -3.06 5.76
CA LEU A 13 1.95 -2.23 6.88
C LEU A 13 3.28 -1.55 6.56
N ALA A 14 3.40 -0.29 6.95
CA ALA A 14 4.66 0.44 6.95
C ALA A 14 5.03 0.83 8.38
N SER A 15 6.32 0.73 8.71
CA SER A 15 6.80 1.23 10.00
C SER A 15 6.86 2.74 9.99
N ALA A 16 6.17 3.36 10.95
CA ALA A 16 6.28 4.80 11.20
C ALA A 16 7.57 5.17 11.96
N ASP A 17 8.23 4.20 12.60
CA ASP A 17 9.43 4.40 13.42
C ASP A 17 10.48 3.32 13.13
N THR A 18 11.02 3.37 11.91
CA THR A 18 12.07 2.44 11.47
C THR A 18 13.36 2.63 12.29
N ASP A 19 13.65 3.86 12.74
CA ASP A 19 14.85 4.14 13.53
C ASP A 19 14.80 3.45 14.90
N ARG A 20 13.62 3.37 15.51
CA ARG A 20 13.45 2.63 16.76
C ARG A 20 13.73 1.14 16.57
N LEU A 21 13.23 0.54 15.50
CA LEU A 21 13.52 -0.88 15.18
C LEU A 21 15.01 -1.12 14.97
N ARG A 22 15.69 -0.21 14.26
CA ARG A 22 17.15 -0.28 14.05
C ARG A 22 17.94 -0.15 15.36
N LEU A 23 17.51 0.75 16.28
CA LEU A 23 18.16 0.92 17.56
C LEU A 23 18.02 -0.34 18.42
N VAL A 24 16.87 -1.00 18.41
CA VAL A 24 16.65 -2.26 19.13
C VAL A 24 17.53 -3.35 18.53
N ALA A 25 17.53 -3.53 17.20
CA ALA A 25 18.38 -4.51 16.53
C ALA A 25 19.87 -4.28 16.76
N ALA A 26 20.33 -3.02 16.84
CA ALA A 26 21.72 -2.69 17.11
C ALA A 26 22.17 -3.00 18.56
N ALA A 27 21.21 -3.15 19.48
CA ALA A 27 21.50 -3.52 20.85
C ALA A 27 21.68 -5.04 21.04
N GLU A 28 21.20 -5.85 20.09
CA GLU A 28 21.28 -7.32 20.09
C GLU A 28 22.20 -7.77 18.94
N PRO A 29 23.45 -8.20 19.23
CA PRO A 29 24.49 -8.40 18.22
C PRO A 29 24.20 -9.44 17.13
N GLU A 30 23.23 -10.32 17.34
CA GLU A 30 22.88 -11.41 16.41
C GLU A 30 21.53 -11.16 15.69
N GLU A 31 20.79 -10.10 16.05
CA GLU A 31 19.50 -9.81 15.47
C GLU A 31 19.55 -8.79 14.34
N GLN A 32 18.83 -9.08 13.27
CA GLN A 32 18.61 -8.15 12.18
C GLN A 32 17.33 -7.33 12.44
N THR A 33 17.26 -6.14 11.88
CA THR A 33 16.08 -5.25 12.02
C THR A 33 14.77 -5.96 11.64
N LEU A 34 14.81 -6.86 10.65
CA LEU A 34 13.64 -7.63 10.23
C LEU A 34 13.19 -8.68 11.25
N ASP A 35 14.11 -9.28 12.00
CA ASP A 35 13.77 -10.25 13.04
C ASP A 35 13.14 -9.54 14.24
N VAL A 36 13.70 -8.39 14.65
CA VAL A 36 13.08 -7.51 15.67
C VAL A 36 11.68 -7.07 15.25
N ALA A 37 11.49 -6.71 13.98
CA ALA A 37 10.18 -6.34 13.47
C ALA A 37 9.18 -7.51 13.52
N LEU A 38 9.64 -8.72 13.20
CA LEU A 38 8.81 -9.92 13.27
C LEU A 38 8.40 -10.24 14.70
N ASP A 39 9.33 -10.20 15.64
CA ASP A 39 9.06 -10.44 17.05
C ASP A 39 8.06 -9.44 17.61
N HIS A 40 8.21 -8.17 17.27
CA HIS A 40 7.25 -7.13 17.65
C HIS A 40 5.84 -7.37 17.07
N LEU A 41 5.74 -7.77 15.81
CA LEU A 41 4.46 -8.14 15.20
C LEU A 41 3.82 -9.34 15.89
N GLN A 42 4.62 -10.34 16.28
CA GLN A 42 4.15 -11.51 17.01
C GLN A 42 3.67 -11.17 18.43
N GLU A 43 4.38 -10.29 19.12
CA GLU A 43 3.95 -9.76 20.42
C GLU A 43 2.60 -9.06 20.32
N LEU A 44 2.44 -8.15 19.37
CA LEU A 44 1.17 -7.44 19.13
C LEU A 44 0.04 -8.40 18.76
N ALA A 45 0.31 -9.41 17.95
CA ALA A 45 -0.66 -10.44 17.56
C ALA A 45 -1.07 -11.36 18.72
N SER A 46 -0.26 -11.44 19.77
CA SER A 46 -0.52 -12.26 20.97
C SER A 46 -1.41 -11.57 21.99
N LEU A 47 -1.70 -10.25 21.82
CA LEU A 47 -2.54 -9.52 22.75
C LEU A 47 -3.96 -10.09 22.77
N ASP A 48 -4.46 -10.37 23.97
CA ASP A 48 -5.85 -10.77 24.17
C ASP A 48 -6.74 -9.54 24.22
N LEU A 49 -7.56 -9.36 23.19
CA LEU A 49 -8.52 -8.25 23.07
C LEU A 49 -9.90 -8.60 23.65
N GLY A 50 -10.08 -9.83 24.20
CA GLY A 50 -11.33 -10.28 24.78
C GLY A 50 -12.44 -10.57 23.75
N ASP A 51 -12.09 -10.75 22.48
CA ASP A 51 -13.03 -10.90 21.34
C ASP A 51 -13.04 -12.33 20.74
N TYR A 52 -12.45 -13.31 21.43
CA TYR A 52 -12.27 -14.69 20.99
C TYR A 52 -11.37 -14.87 19.77
N PHE A 53 -10.85 -13.82 19.17
CA PHE A 53 -9.88 -13.90 18.08
C PHE A 53 -8.46 -14.05 18.65
N SER A 54 -7.66 -14.83 17.95
CA SER A 54 -6.22 -14.91 18.16
C SER A 54 -5.51 -15.00 16.81
N PHE A 55 -4.30 -14.48 16.75
CA PHE A 55 -3.53 -14.41 15.53
C PHE A 55 -2.15 -15.04 15.74
N VAL A 56 -1.71 -15.83 14.76
CA VAL A 56 -0.38 -16.41 14.74
C VAL A 56 0.33 -15.94 13.48
N ILE A 57 1.42 -15.21 13.66
CA ILE A 57 2.22 -14.66 12.56
C ILE A 57 3.44 -15.54 12.32
N ALA A 58 3.61 -16.00 11.09
CA ALA A 58 4.77 -16.77 10.65
C ALA A 58 5.46 -16.06 9.48
N LYS A 59 6.79 -15.87 9.56
CA LYS A 59 7.62 -15.36 8.45
C LYS A 59 7.53 -16.32 7.28
N SER A 60 7.14 -15.83 6.12
CA SER A 60 7.12 -16.61 4.88
C SER A 60 8.35 -16.32 4.03
N ARG A 61 8.72 -15.05 3.88
CA ARG A 61 9.92 -14.63 3.14
C ARG A 61 10.25 -13.16 3.43
N GLU A 62 11.45 -12.76 3.06
CA GLU A 62 11.85 -11.35 3.00
C GLU A 62 11.38 -10.70 1.70
N LEU A 63 11.05 -9.42 1.77
CA LEU A 63 10.64 -8.61 0.63
C LEU A 63 11.86 -7.84 0.11
N ALA A 64 12.47 -8.33 -0.95
CA ALA A 64 13.62 -7.67 -1.58
C ALA A 64 13.27 -6.35 -2.29
N THR A 65 11.98 -6.05 -2.44
CA THR A 65 11.50 -4.85 -3.15
C THR A 65 11.30 -3.63 -2.24
N ALA A 66 11.29 -3.81 -0.93
CA ALA A 66 11.28 -2.69 0.00
C ALA A 66 12.70 -2.12 0.12
N PRO A 67 12.89 -0.78 0.16
CA PRO A 67 14.20 -0.14 0.13
C PRO A 67 15.15 -0.59 1.24
N GLU A 68 14.64 -0.79 2.43
CA GLU A 68 15.39 -1.27 3.59
C GLU A 68 15.02 -2.69 3.99
N GLY A 69 14.39 -3.42 3.07
CA GLY A 69 13.86 -4.73 3.31
C GLY A 69 12.43 -4.72 3.84
N GLY A 70 11.88 -5.90 3.97
CA GLY A 70 10.53 -6.09 4.49
C GLY A 70 10.23 -7.56 4.71
N LEU A 71 9.13 -7.84 5.36
CA LEU A 71 8.67 -9.17 5.67
C LEU A 71 7.35 -9.45 4.97
N ARG A 72 7.26 -10.59 4.32
CA ARG A 72 5.97 -11.19 4.00
C ARG A 72 5.67 -12.26 5.02
N CYS A 73 4.57 -12.11 5.72
CA CYS A 73 4.12 -13.03 6.75
C CYS A 73 2.79 -13.69 6.34
N THR A 74 2.59 -14.90 6.80
CA THR A 74 1.28 -15.54 6.81
C THR A 74 0.69 -15.39 8.20
N VAL A 75 -0.51 -14.81 8.27
CA VAL A 75 -1.26 -14.67 9.52
C VAL A 75 -2.37 -15.71 9.54
N GLU A 76 -2.34 -16.60 10.53
CA GLU A 76 -3.44 -17.49 10.81
C GLU A 76 -4.35 -16.83 11.85
N CYS A 77 -5.61 -16.57 11.45
CA CYS A 77 -6.65 -16.10 12.34
C CYS A 77 -7.43 -17.27 12.90
N ARG A 78 -7.62 -17.30 14.22
CA ARG A 78 -8.40 -18.31 14.94
C ARG A 78 -9.54 -17.65 15.70
N VAL A 79 -10.64 -18.37 15.86
CA VAL A 79 -11.78 -17.99 16.70
C VAL A 79 -12.05 -19.11 17.69
N GLY A 80 -12.01 -18.82 18.98
CA GLY A 80 -12.17 -19.83 20.03
C GLY A 80 -11.19 -21.00 19.89
N GLY A 81 -9.96 -20.72 19.48
CA GLY A 81 -8.89 -21.71 19.26
C GLY A 81 -8.99 -22.50 17.95
N ARG A 82 -10.04 -22.32 17.14
CA ARG A 82 -10.19 -23.00 15.85
C ARG A 82 -9.77 -22.08 14.70
N ARG A 83 -9.03 -22.63 13.73
CA ARG A 83 -8.66 -21.88 12.53
C ARG A 83 -9.90 -21.35 11.80
N PHE A 84 -9.95 -20.04 11.58
CA PHE A 84 -10.99 -19.35 10.87
C PHE A 84 -10.58 -19.02 9.43
N THR A 85 -9.45 -18.34 9.27
CA THR A 85 -8.91 -17.96 7.94
C THR A 85 -7.42 -17.71 8.00
N ASN A 86 -6.79 -17.60 6.84
CA ASN A 86 -5.43 -17.08 6.71
C ASN A 86 -5.45 -15.88 5.78
N PHE A 87 -4.56 -14.93 6.03
CA PHE A 87 -4.29 -13.80 5.13
C PHE A 87 -2.79 -13.51 5.12
N ARG A 88 -2.38 -12.68 4.15
CA ARG A 88 -0.99 -12.22 4.07
C ARG A 88 -0.87 -10.86 4.72
N LEU A 89 0.28 -10.64 5.33
CA LEU A 89 0.70 -9.36 5.88
C LEU A 89 2.07 -9.06 5.32
N ASP A 90 2.17 -7.97 4.59
CA ASP A 90 3.42 -7.42 4.09
C ASP A 90 3.81 -6.24 4.99
N PHE A 91 5.02 -6.29 5.54
CA PHE A 91 5.54 -5.24 6.39
C PHE A 91 6.78 -4.66 5.73
N GLY A 92 6.70 -3.39 5.31
CA GLY A 92 7.79 -2.65 4.68
C GLY A 92 8.54 -1.77 5.68
N LEU A 93 9.86 -1.70 5.50
CA LEU A 93 10.73 -0.80 6.25
C LEU A 93 11.26 0.29 5.32
N GLY A 94 11.39 1.49 5.85
CA GLY A 94 12.18 2.56 5.28
C GLY A 94 11.49 3.42 4.21
N ASP A 95 10.29 3.10 3.76
CA ASP A 95 9.59 4.00 2.84
C ASP A 95 9.29 5.35 3.53
N PRO A 96 9.61 6.48 2.90
CA PRO A 96 9.35 7.79 3.48
C PRO A 96 7.85 8.03 3.60
N VAL A 97 7.43 8.63 4.70
CA VAL A 97 6.06 9.12 4.89
C VAL A 97 6.15 10.64 5.09
N VAL A 98 5.68 11.41 4.11
CA VAL A 98 5.87 12.87 4.06
C VAL A 98 4.84 13.66 4.89
N SER A 99 3.80 13.00 5.38
CA SER A 99 2.76 13.64 6.20
C SER A 99 2.23 12.68 7.26
N GLU A 100 1.50 13.22 8.25
CA GLU A 100 0.90 12.42 9.32
C GLU A 100 -0.11 11.40 8.76
N PRO A 101 -0.22 10.20 9.38
CA PRO A 101 -1.19 9.20 8.98
C PRO A 101 -2.63 9.71 9.03
N GLU A 102 -3.45 9.31 8.09
CA GLU A 102 -4.88 9.58 8.08
C GLU A 102 -5.61 8.61 9.02
N TRP A 103 -6.30 9.12 10.03
CA TRP A 103 -7.07 8.30 10.96
C TRP A 103 -8.49 8.07 10.45
N VAL A 104 -8.78 6.86 9.96
CA VAL A 104 -10.06 6.49 9.38
C VAL A 104 -10.82 5.55 10.31
N ALA A 105 -12.10 5.80 10.54
CA ALA A 105 -12.95 4.89 11.28
C ALA A 105 -13.28 3.65 10.43
N SER A 106 -13.14 2.46 11.00
CA SER A 106 -13.57 1.23 10.35
C SER A 106 -15.07 1.23 10.07
N ARG A 107 -15.52 0.38 9.13
CA ARG A 107 -16.96 0.18 8.95
C ARG A 107 -17.58 -0.36 10.24
N ASN A 108 -18.73 0.17 10.62
CA ASN A 108 -19.47 -0.26 11.81
C ASN A 108 -20.21 -1.59 11.57
N LEU A 109 -19.43 -2.66 11.30
CA LEU A 109 -19.99 -3.99 11.02
C LEU A 109 -20.46 -4.72 12.27
N LEU A 110 -19.97 -4.34 13.46
CA LEU A 110 -20.23 -5.02 14.72
C LEU A 110 -21.12 -4.19 15.67
N ALA A 111 -21.77 -3.13 15.17
CA ALA A 111 -22.71 -2.32 15.96
C ALA A 111 -23.83 -3.16 16.59
N PHE A 112 -24.29 -4.18 15.90
CA PHE A 112 -25.32 -5.10 16.41
C PHE A 112 -24.86 -5.87 17.66
N ALA A 113 -23.55 -6.02 17.85
CA ALA A 113 -22.93 -6.66 19.02
C ALA A 113 -22.42 -5.65 20.07
N GLY A 114 -22.72 -4.35 19.90
CA GLY A 114 -22.32 -3.31 20.83
C GLY A 114 -20.87 -2.85 20.72
N HIS A 115 -20.19 -3.19 19.63
CA HIS A 115 -18.81 -2.74 19.38
C HIS A 115 -18.80 -1.45 18.57
N GLU A 116 -18.02 -0.48 19.03
CA GLU A 116 -17.78 0.76 18.31
C GLU A 116 -16.75 0.58 17.20
N PRO A 117 -16.82 1.37 16.12
CA PRO A 117 -15.78 1.36 15.07
C PRO A 117 -14.41 1.71 15.63
N VAL A 118 -13.40 0.94 15.29
CA VAL A 118 -12.01 1.28 15.62
C VAL A 118 -11.47 2.30 14.62
N ARG A 119 -10.58 3.19 15.09
CA ARG A 119 -9.84 4.09 14.21
C ARG A 119 -8.53 3.44 13.82
N ILE A 120 -8.24 3.46 12.53
CA ILE A 120 -7.07 2.83 11.92
C ILE A 120 -6.23 3.94 11.27
N PRO A 121 -4.92 4.03 11.55
CA PRO A 121 -4.03 4.92 10.82
C PRO A 121 -3.80 4.34 9.42
N LEU A 122 -4.08 5.14 8.40
CA LEU A 122 -3.79 4.81 7.01
C LEU A 122 -2.62 5.65 6.50
N LEU A 123 -1.86 5.07 5.59
CA LEU A 123 -0.87 5.81 4.84
C LEU A 123 -1.54 6.98 4.11
N PRO A 124 -1.00 8.21 4.19
CA PRO A 124 -1.56 9.37 3.49
C PRO A 124 -1.85 9.08 2.02
N THR A 125 -2.96 9.60 1.52
CA THR A 125 -3.41 9.28 0.15
C THR A 125 -2.38 9.68 -0.90
N GLU A 126 -1.71 10.82 -0.72
CA GLU A 126 -0.64 11.29 -1.62
C GLU A 126 0.56 10.34 -1.61
N GLN A 127 0.90 9.77 -0.46
CA GLN A 127 1.96 8.77 -0.36
C GLN A 127 1.57 7.48 -1.07
N GLN A 128 0.34 7.01 -0.91
CA GLN A 128 -0.17 5.84 -1.64
C GLN A 128 -0.10 6.06 -3.16
N ILE A 129 -0.47 7.25 -3.65
CA ILE A 129 -0.39 7.61 -5.06
C ILE A 129 1.07 7.61 -5.54
N ALA A 130 1.99 8.18 -4.77
CA ALA A 130 3.40 8.22 -5.11
C ALA A 130 4.01 6.83 -5.26
N GLU A 131 3.70 5.91 -4.36
CA GLU A 131 4.14 4.52 -4.42
C GLU A 131 3.56 3.78 -5.64
N LYS A 132 2.30 4.03 -5.97
CA LYS A 132 1.66 3.44 -7.15
C LYS A 132 2.24 3.98 -8.45
N PHE A 133 2.52 5.28 -8.54
CA PHE A 133 3.22 5.83 -9.69
C PHE A 133 4.63 5.27 -9.83
N HIS A 134 5.36 5.13 -8.72
CA HIS A 134 6.67 4.51 -8.75
C HIS A 134 6.61 3.06 -9.27
N ALA A 135 5.64 2.26 -8.80
CA ALA A 135 5.45 0.89 -9.25
C ALA A 135 4.99 0.80 -10.72
N TYR A 136 4.13 1.73 -11.17
CA TYR A 136 3.63 1.83 -12.54
C TYR A 136 4.74 2.18 -13.53
N THR A 137 5.63 3.12 -13.17
CA THR A 137 6.69 3.62 -14.04
C THR A 137 7.98 2.79 -13.99
N LEU A 138 8.03 1.77 -13.12
CA LEU A 138 9.20 0.90 -13.01
C LEU A 138 9.50 0.21 -14.35
N PRO A 139 10.74 0.30 -14.87
CA PRO A 139 11.10 -0.35 -16.13
C PRO A 139 11.12 -1.89 -15.97
N TRP A 140 10.34 -2.57 -16.81
CA TRP A 140 10.23 -4.04 -16.84
C TRP A 140 11.01 -4.57 -18.06
N HIS A 141 12.30 -4.86 -17.88
CA HIS A 141 13.17 -5.26 -18.99
C HIS A 141 12.92 -6.72 -19.45
N ASP A 142 12.68 -7.64 -18.52
CA ASP A 142 12.66 -9.09 -18.78
C ASP A 142 11.34 -9.78 -18.43
N ARG A 143 10.34 -9.06 -18.01
CA ARG A 143 9.05 -9.61 -17.59
C ARG A 143 7.90 -8.71 -18.03
N ALA A 144 6.72 -9.30 -18.25
CA ALA A 144 5.51 -8.53 -18.49
C ALA A 144 5.21 -7.63 -17.26
N ASN A 145 4.88 -6.38 -17.51
CA ASN A 145 4.40 -5.50 -16.47
C ASN A 145 2.98 -5.92 -16.07
N THR A 146 2.78 -6.33 -14.81
CA THR A 146 1.50 -6.81 -14.27
C THR A 146 0.83 -5.79 -13.36
N ARG A 147 1.16 -4.50 -13.48
CA ARG A 147 0.70 -3.41 -12.62
C ARG A 147 -0.59 -2.73 -13.10
N SER A 148 -1.38 -3.40 -13.94
CA SER A 148 -2.70 -2.92 -14.40
C SER A 148 -3.62 -2.48 -13.26
N LYS A 149 -3.54 -3.17 -12.10
CA LYS A 149 -4.31 -2.84 -10.89
C LYS A 149 -3.88 -1.52 -10.24
N ASP A 150 -2.59 -1.18 -10.31
CA ASP A 150 -2.11 0.11 -9.79
C ASP A 150 -2.69 1.28 -10.59
N LEU A 151 -2.90 1.11 -11.90
CA LEU A 151 -3.58 2.11 -12.74
C LEU A 151 -5.05 2.29 -12.31
N ILE A 152 -5.77 1.22 -12.02
CA ILE A 152 -7.15 1.28 -11.50
C ILE A 152 -7.18 1.99 -10.13
N ASP A 153 -6.25 1.65 -9.25
CA ASP A 153 -6.18 2.25 -7.92
C ASP A 153 -5.85 3.75 -8.03
N LEU A 154 -4.93 4.15 -8.93
CA LEU A 154 -4.66 5.57 -9.23
C LEU A 154 -5.92 6.29 -9.69
N MET A 155 -6.65 5.72 -10.66
CA MET A 155 -7.92 6.31 -11.12
C MET A 155 -8.92 6.48 -9.98
N LEU A 156 -9.11 5.45 -9.14
CA LEU A 156 -10.00 5.52 -7.99
C LEU A 156 -9.59 6.62 -7.01
N LEU A 157 -8.31 6.73 -6.68
CA LEU A 157 -7.79 7.73 -5.75
C LEU A 157 -7.99 9.16 -6.29
N PHE A 158 -7.65 9.41 -7.56
CA PHE A 158 -7.86 10.73 -8.17
C PHE A 158 -9.32 11.11 -8.35
N GLU A 159 -10.22 10.15 -8.54
CA GLU A 159 -11.65 10.41 -8.70
C GLU A 159 -12.40 10.58 -7.37
N THR A 160 -11.89 10.01 -6.28
CA THR A 160 -12.65 9.92 -5.01
C THR A 160 -12.05 10.72 -3.88
N GLN A 161 -10.77 11.08 -3.94
CA GLN A 161 -10.08 11.78 -2.87
C GLN A 161 -9.83 13.26 -3.21
N THR A 162 -9.76 14.07 -2.16
CA THR A 162 -9.29 15.45 -2.28
C THR A 162 -7.80 15.44 -1.98
N LEU A 163 -6.99 15.84 -2.95
CA LEU A 163 -5.53 15.74 -2.89
C LEU A 163 -4.89 17.11 -2.77
N ASP A 164 -3.84 17.19 -1.96
CA ASP A 164 -2.94 18.33 -1.94
C ASP A 164 -1.80 18.12 -2.95
N GLN A 165 -1.79 18.97 -3.99
CA GLN A 165 -0.79 18.90 -5.06
C GLN A 165 0.64 19.05 -4.54
N HIS A 166 0.86 19.90 -3.52
CA HIS A 166 2.19 20.13 -2.98
C HIS A 166 2.68 18.89 -2.22
N VAL A 167 1.83 18.30 -1.38
CA VAL A 167 2.13 17.08 -0.64
C VAL A 167 2.38 15.91 -1.59
N LEU A 168 1.58 15.81 -2.68
CA LEU A 168 1.80 14.76 -3.69
C LEU A 168 3.15 14.90 -4.40
N LYS A 169 3.55 16.12 -4.78
CA LYS A 169 4.88 16.37 -5.36
C LYS A 169 6.01 15.98 -4.40
N GLU A 170 5.87 16.32 -3.13
CA GLU A 170 6.83 15.95 -2.10
C GLU A 170 6.91 14.42 -1.93
N ALA A 171 5.76 13.75 -1.85
CA ALA A 171 5.68 12.29 -1.75
C ALA A 171 6.33 11.58 -2.95
N LEU A 172 6.07 12.08 -4.18
CA LEU A 172 6.71 11.55 -5.40
C LEU A 172 8.23 11.68 -5.34
N ARG A 173 8.75 12.88 -5.04
CA ARG A 173 10.20 13.11 -4.96
C ARG A 173 10.85 12.25 -3.89
N ALA A 174 10.24 12.19 -2.69
CA ALA A 174 10.73 11.39 -1.59
C ALA A 174 10.76 9.89 -1.96
N THR A 175 9.68 9.37 -2.53
CA THR A 175 9.55 7.94 -2.90
C THR A 175 10.57 7.56 -3.98
N PHE A 176 10.67 8.34 -5.08
CA PHE A 176 11.58 8.04 -6.17
C PHE A 176 13.04 8.18 -5.76
N SER A 177 13.38 9.24 -4.99
CA SER A 177 14.73 9.44 -4.47
C SER A 177 15.14 8.33 -3.51
N HIS A 178 14.25 7.93 -2.62
CA HIS A 178 14.54 6.92 -1.61
C HIS A 178 14.69 5.52 -2.24
N ARG A 179 13.72 5.10 -3.05
CA ARG A 179 13.77 3.77 -3.72
C ARG A 179 14.88 3.66 -4.75
N ASN A 180 15.28 4.77 -5.37
CA ASN A 180 16.43 4.91 -6.28
C ASN A 180 16.54 3.79 -7.34
N THR A 181 15.42 3.25 -7.80
CA THR A 181 15.37 2.19 -8.83
C THR A 181 15.35 2.77 -10.25
N HIS A 182 14.73 3.93 -10.41
CA HIS A 182 14.66 4.72 -11.65
C HIS A 182 14.28 6.17 -11.28
N PRO A 183 14.61 7.14 -12.14
CA PRO A 183 14.28 8.55 -11.89
C PRO A 183 12.77 8.79 -11.99
N LEU A 184 12.28 9.84 -11.32
CA LEU A 184 10.95 10.37 -11.53
C LEU A 184 10.83 10.80 -13.01
N PRO A 185 9.90 10.25 -13.80
CA PRO A 185 9.82 10.56 -15.21
C PRO A 185 9.28 11.97 -15.43
N GLU A 186 9.84 12.70 -16.39
CA GLU A 186 9.32 14.02 -16.81
C GLU A 186 7.91 13.90 -17.37
N HIS A 187 7.66 12.87 -18.17
CA HIS A 187 6.37 12.55 -18.75
C HIS A 187 5.90 11.18 -18.31
N LEU A 188 4.61 11.05 -18.01
CA LEU A 188 4.03 9.77 -17.65
C LEU A 188 4.11 8.79 -18.83
N PRO A 189 4.78 7.63 -18.70
CA PRO A 189 4.86 6.67 -19.79
C PRO A 189 3.50 6.01 -20.07
N PRO A 190 3.21 5.65 -21.33
CA PRO A 190 1.96 4.97 -21.66
C PRO A 190 1.92 3.55 -21.03
N PRO A 191 0.74 3.08 -20.65
CA PRO A 191 0.58 1.71 -20.16
C PRO A 191 0.78 0.71 -21.31
N PRO A 192 1.16 -0.55 -20.99
CA PRO A 192 1.20 -1.62 -21.96
C PRO A 192 -0.19 -1.90 -22.58
N ASP A 193 -0.24 -2.11 -23.90
CA ASP A 193 -1.50 -2.33 -24.63
C ASP A 193 -2.25 -3.60 -24.17
N ASP A 194 -1.53 -4.61 -23.69
CA ASP A 194 -2.07 -5.87 -23.19
C ASP A 194 -2.93 -5.73 -21.92
N TRP A 195 -2.87 -4.57 -21.25
CA TRP A 195 -3.75 -4.27 -20.10
C TRP A 195 -5.19 -3.91 -20.52
N SER A 196 -5.44 -3.65 -21.80
CA SER A 196 -6.72 -3.07 -22.26
C SER A 196 -7.95 -3.89 -21.83
N SER A 197 -7.89 -5.22 -21.95
CA SER A 197 -9.03 -6.09 -21.60
C SER A 197 -9.27 -6.10 -20.07
N GLU A 198 -8.21 -6.32 -19.29
CA GLU A 198 -8.28 -6.36 -17.83
C GLU A 198 -8.73 -4.99 -17.27
N PHE A 199 -8.21 -3.89 -17.83
CA PHE A 199 -8.61 -2.54 -17.44
C PHE A 199 -10.10 -2.30 -17.67
N ALA A 200 -10.62 -2.63 -18.87
CA ALA A 200 -12.02 -2.39 -19.20
C ALA A 200 -12.98 -3.15 -18.27
N GLU A 201 -12.68 -4.41 -17.94
CA GLU A 201 -13.45 -5.20 -16.98
C GLU A 201 -13.47 -4.55 -15.58
N MET A 202 -12.29 -4.12 -15.11
CA MET A 202 -12.17 -3.47 -13.80
C MET A 202 -12.82 -2.08 -13.78
N ALA A 203 -12.70 -1.29 -14.86
CA ALA A 203 -13.33 0.02 -14.97
C ALA A 203 -14.85 -0.06 -14.80
N ILE A 204 -15.49 -1.04 -15.44
CA ILE A 204 -16.92 -1.31 -15.27
C ILE A 204 -17.23 -1.74 -13.83
N ARG A 205 -16.45 -2.69 -13.29
CA ARG A 205 -16.65 -3.23 -11.93
C ARG A 205 -16.57 -2.15 -10.87
N PHE A 206 -15.63 -1.24 -10.96
CA PHE A 206 -15.39 -0.18 -9.99
C PHE A 206 -16.06 1.15 -10.37
N ARG A 207 -16.81 1.18 -11.49
CA ARG A 207 -17.56 2.34 -11.96
C ARG A 207 -16.68 3.58 -12.11
N LEU A 208 -15.52 3.41 -12.74
CA LEU A 208 -14.67 4.54 -13.08
C LEU A 208 -15.39 5.49 -14.05
N SER A 209 -14.97 6.74 -14.09
CA SER A 209 -15.50 7.74 -15.03
C SER A 209 -15.09 7.46 -16.48
N VAL A 210 -14.06 6.63 -16.67
CA VAL A 210 -13.51 6.19 -17.96
C VAL A 210 -13.73 4.70 -18.17
N SER A 211 -13.80 4.27 -19.43
CA SER A 211 -14.08 2.88 -19.78
C SER A 211 -12.93 2.17 -20.50
N THR A 212 -11.98 2.93 -21.01
CA THR A 212 -10.86 2.40 -21.79
C THR A 212 -9.51 2.78 -21.17
N LEU A 213 -8.51 1.95 -21.47
CA LEU A 213 -7.13 2.18 -21.04
C LEU A 213 -6.58 3.53 -21.56
N ALA A 214 -6.91 3.88 -22.81
CA ALA A 214 -6.48 5.13 -23.43
C ALA A 214 -7.10 6.36 -22.73
N GLU A 215 -8.37 6.32 -22.37
CA GLU A 215 -9.03 7.38 -21.62
C GLU A 215 -8.40 7.55 -20.22
N ALA A 216 -8.12 6.44 -19.52
CA ALA A 216 -7.47 6.48 -18.22
C ALA A 216 -6.06 7.07 -18.31
N TYR A 217 -5.29 6.66 -19.30
CA TYR A 217 -3.96 7.22 -19.53
C TYR A 217 -4.01 8.72 -19.82
N SER A 218 -4.90 9.15 -20.73
CA SER A 218 -5.09 10.56 -21.04
C SER A 218 -5.47 11.37 -19.80
N TYR A 219 -6.37 10.86 -18.98
CA TYR A 219 -6.77 11.51 -17.72
C TYR A 219 -5.60 11.70 -16.75
N LEU A 220 -4.80 10.65 -16.52
CA LEU A 220 -3.65 10.73 -15.62
C LEU A 220 -2.51 11.57 -16.21
N GLN A 221 -2.31 11.54 -17.54
CA GLN A 221 -1.34 12.38 -18.23
C GLN A 221 -1.71 13.86 -18.11
N ASP A 222 -2.97 14.22 -18.28
CA ASP A 222 -3.45 15.59 -18.09
C ASP A 222 -3.21 16.11 -16.66
N ILE A 223 -3.39 15.25 -15.66
CA ILE A 223 -3.07 15.59 -14.25
C ILE A 223 -1.56 15.75 -14.08
N TRP A 224 -0.78 14.78 -14.59
CA TRP A 224 0.68 14.79 -14.50
C TRP A 224 1.27 16.09 -15.05
N GLU A 225 0.85 16.50 -16.22
CA GLU A 225 1.32 17.72 -16.87
C GLU A 225 0.81 18.97 -16.17
N ARG A 226 -0.51 19.06 -15.92
CA ARG A 226 -1.14 20.22 -15.27
C ARG A 226 -0.61 20.48 -13.85
N TRP A 227 -0.32 19.44 -13.12
CA TRP A 227 0.25 19.54 -11.79
C TRP A 227 1.78 19.51 -11.79
N GLU A 228 2.42 19.41 -12.94
CA GLU A 228 3.88 19.38 -13.10
C GLU A 228 4.51 18.31 -12.17
N LEU A 229 3.93 17.12 -12.14
CA LEU A 229 4.34 16.06 -11.20
C LEU A 229 5.72 15.49 -11.51
N GLY A 230 6.13 15.53 -12.79
CA GLY A 230 7.45 15.08 -13.26
C GLY A 230 8.56 16.13 -13.16
N VAL A 231 8.27 17.34 -12.66
CA VAL A 231 9.27 18.40 -12.53
C VAL A 231 9.94 18.30 -11.16
N ALA A 232 11.25 18.07 -11.18
CA ALA A 232 12.09 17.93 -9.98
C ALA A 232 12.31 19.26 -9.25
#